data_ac1e191dd830eee0a719f0d476ab4585
#
_entry.id   ac1e191dd830eee0a719f0d476ab4585
#
_cell.length_a   1.000
_cell.length_b   1.000
_cell.length_c   1.000
_cell.angle_alpha   90.00
_cell.angle_beta   90.00
_cell.angle_gamma   90.00
#
_symmetry.space_group_name_H-M   'P 1'
#
loop_
_entity.id
_entity.type
_entity.pdbx_description
1 polymer ?
#
loop_
_entity_poly.entity_id
_entity_poly.type
_entity_poly.pdbx_seq_one_letter_code
_entity_poly.pdbx_strand_id
1 'polypeptide(L)'
;VTFTGRGRLMERPQSVYEALYREQGLRFEQSAAGLTVEGALTPGSYRLAGNVSSQFISGLLFALPLLAGDSTLHLIQPVESRSYIEMTRAAQRRFGVESRWQDENTLFIPGGQKYRPCDYTVEGDYSQAAFPAVLGAVQGGVTLKGLSADTLQGDAAILDILRRCGASFRTTDAGIVFEKAPLHGVDIDLADCPDLGPVLMVLGLLCEGTTTIRNAERLRIKESDRIAAMEAELRACGGVLESEGGTITIHGCADRLHAPAAPLHGHNDHRVVMSLAVLALAAGLELSIDDAEAVQKSW
;
A
#
# COMPACT_ATOMS: atom_id res chain seq x y z
N VAL A 1 14.46 -8.46 23.09
CA VAL A 1 13.79 -7.19 22.81
C VAL A 1 12.29 -7.42 22.93
N THR A 2 11.60 -6.47 23.57
CA THR A 2 10.13 -6.48 23.66
C THR A 2 9.58 -5.25 22.96
N PHE A 3 8.68 -5.47 22.03
CA PHE A 3 7.95 -4.42 21.32
C PHE A 3 6.56 -4.29 21.93
N THR A 4 6.10 -3.07 22.15
CA THR A 4 4.72 -2.77 22.58
C THR A 4 4.07 -1.87 21.55
N GLY A 5 2.75 -1.97 21.42
CA GLY A 5 1.98 -1.21 20.43
C GLY A 5 0.64 -0.75 20.96
N ARG A 6 -0.06 0.05 20.16
CA ARG A 6 -1.42 0.55 20.45
C ARG A 6 -2.38 0.14 19.33
N GLY A 7 -3.68 0.05 19.67
CA GLY A 7 -4.71 -0.34 18.72
C GLY A 7 -4.44 -1.74 18.17
N ARG A 8 -4.76 -1.96 16.92
CA ARG A 8 -4.61 -3.26 16.24
C ARG A 8 -3.16 -3.68 15.93
N LEU A 9 -2.14 -2.86 16.27
CA LEU A 9 -0.76 -3.16 15.90
C LEU A 9 -0.29 -4.52 16.43
N MET A 10 -0.69 -4.86 17.67
CA MET A 10 -0.30 -6.13 18.29
C MET A 10 -1.14 -7.33 17.81
N GLU A 11 -2.27 -7.07 17.14
CA GLU A 11 -3.13 -8.11 16.55
C GLU A 11 -2.69 -8.47 15.12
N ARG A 12 -1.87 -7.62 14.48
CA ARG A 12 -1.38 -7.88 13.11
C ARG A 12 -0.55 -9.16 13.09
N PRO A 13 -0.84 -10.08 12.13
CA PRO A 13 -0.15 -11.36 12.08
C PRO A 13 1.35 -11.19 11.82
N GLN A 14 2.16 -11.83 12.67
CA GLN A 14 3.62 -11.91 12.54
C GLN A 14 4.09 -13.34 12.24
N SER A 15 3.19 -14.18 11.75
CA SER A 15 3.42 -15.62 11.53
C SER A 15 4.64 -15.93 10.66
N VAL A 16 4.97 -15.03 9.73
CA VAL A 16 6.16 -15.17 8.86
C VAL A 16 7.44 -15.14 9.68
N TYR A 17 7.59 -14.15 10.57
CA TYR A 17 8.76 -14.07 11.45
C TYR A 17 8.70 -15.09 12.56
N GLU A 18 7.53 -15.42 13.10
CA GLU A 18 7.37 -16.47 14.09
C GLU A 18 7.89 -17.81 13.58
N ALA A 19 7.48 -18.20 12.36
CA ALA A 19 7.96 -19.44 11.72
C ALA A 19 9.49 -19.44 11.56
N LEU A 20 10.05 -18.34 11.05
CA LEU A 20 11.48 -18.18 10.83
C LEU A 20 12.29 -18.27 12.16
N TYR A 21 11.83 -17.58 13.20
CA TYR A 21 12.49 -17.64 14.51
C TYR A 21 12.42 -19.05 15.10
N ARG A 22 11.28 -19.73 14.98
CA ARG A 22 11.10 -21.12 15.42
C ARG A 22 12.03 -22.09 14.69
N GLU A 23 12.18 -21.95 13.36
CA GLU A 23 13.11 -22.77 12.57
C GLU A 23 14.57 -22.63 13.02
N GLN A 24 14.96 -21.44 13.51
CA GLN A 24 16.29 -21.18 14.04
C GLN A 24 16.44 -21.48 15.55
N GLY A 25 15.38 -21.98 16.20
CA GLY A 25 15.39 -22.26 17.65
C GLY A 25 15.43 -20.98 18.51
N LEU A 26 15.01 -19.86 17.96
CA LEU A 26 14.98 -18.57 18.64
C LEU A 26 13.60 -18.33 19.27
N ARG A 27 13.57 -17.49 20.31
CA ARG A 27 12.33 -17.15 21.01
C ARG A 27 11.54 -16.08 20.23
N PHE A 28 10.26 -16.36 20.03
CA PHE A 28 9.28 -15.44 19.47
C PHE A 28 7.95 -15.62 20.19
N GLU A 29 7.50 -14.62 20.91
CA GLU A 29 6.25 -14.66 21.69
C GLU A 29 5.44 -13.41 21.42
N GLN A 30 4.27 -13.58 20.81
CA GLN A 30 3.33 -12.49 20.56
C GLN A 30 2.10 -12.65 21.46
N SER A 31 1.68 -11.55 22.08
CA SER A 31 0.48 -11.46 22.92
C SER A 31 -0.15 -10.07 22.77
N ALA A 32 -1.33 -9.87 23.36
CA ALA A 32 -1.95 -8.55 23.42
C ALA A 32 -1.09 -7.49 24.13
N ALA A 33 -0.19 -7.92 25.04
CA ALA A 33 0.70 -7.03 25.79
C ALA A 33 1.94 -6.61 24.99
N GLY A 34 2.34 -7.39 23.98
CA GLY A 34 3.53 -7.09 23.19
C GLY A 34 4.08 -8.30 22.43
N LEU A 35 5.15 -8.05 21.70
CA LEU A 35 5.93 -9.04 20.98
C LEU A 35 7.33 -9.10 21.58
N THR A 36 7.73 -10.26 22.10
CA THR A 36 9.08 -10.50 22.63
C THR A 36 9.86 -11.40 21.70
N VAL A 37 11.06 -10.99 21.31
CA VAL A 37 12.00 -11.74 20.50
C VAL A 37 13.37 -11.81 21.19
N GLU A 38 13.99 -13.01 21.18
CA GLU A 38 15.32 -13.25 21.78
C GLU A 38 16.17 -14.11 20.86
N GLY A 39 17.46 -13.80 20.82
CA GLY A 39 18.45 -14.43 19.97
C GLY A 39 18.82 -13.59 18.76
N ALA A 40 19.83 -14.05 18.03
CA ALA A 40 20.32 -13.41 16.81
C ALA A 40 20.12 -14.35 15.63
N LEU A 41 19.70 -13.81 14.49
CA LEU A 41 19.64 -14.54 13.23
C LEU A 41 21.04 -15.03 12.85
N THR A 42 21.10 -16.21 12.23
CA THR A 42 22.35 -16.80 11.72
C THR A 42 22.39 -16.75 10.20
N PRO A 43 23.57 -16.61 9.56
CA PRO A 43 23.70 -16.75 8.11
C PRO A 43 23.13 -18.08 7.61
N GLY A 44 22.55 -18.10 6.42
CA GLY A 44 22.01 -19.32 5.85
C GLY A 44 20.87 -19.13 4.86
N SER A 45 20.07 -20.18 4.70
CA SER A 45 18.94 -20.19 3.77
C SER A 45 17.64 -19.86 4.51
N TYR A 46 16.92 -18.88 4.00
CA TYR A 46 15.63 -18.39 4.51
C TYR A 46 14.54 -18.63 3.49
N ARG A 47 13.35 -19.00 3.93
CA ARG A 47 12.18 -19.21 3.06
C ARG A 47 11.00 -18.42 3.60
N LEU A 48 10.39 -17.56 2.78
CA LEU A 48 9.24 -16.74 3.15
C LEU A 48 8.13 -16.83 2.11
N ALA A 49 6.88 -16.76 2.57
CA ALA A 49 5.75 -16.57 1.71
C ALA A 49 5.80 -15.14 1.07
N GLY A 50 5.75 -15.09 -0.26
CA GLY A 50 5.89 -13.84 -1.01
C GLY A 50 4.61 -12.98 -1.08
N ASN A 51 3.47 -13.52 -0.63
CA ASN A 51 2.14 -12.91 -0.77
C ASN A 51 1.55 -12.36 0.54
N VAL A 52 2.29 -12.42 1.65
CA VAL A 52 1.78 -11.88 2.94
C VAL A 52 2.03 -10.39 3.05
N SER A 53 3.30 -10.00 3.03
CA SER A 53 3.70 -8.58 3.01
C SER A 53 5.17 -8.45 2.59
N SER A 54 5.46 -7.56 1.66
CA SER A 54 6.84 -7.20 1.28
C SER A 54 7.66 -6.64 2.44
N GLN A 55 7.02 -6.13 3.50
CA GLN A 55 7.70 -5.60 4.70
C GLN A 55 8.50 -6.67 5.44
N PHE A 56 8.05 -7.94 5.46
CA PHE A 56 8.83 -9.04 6.04
C PHE A 56 10.10 -9.29 5.25
N ILE A 57 10.01 -9.22 3.92
CA ILE A 57 11.15 -9.39 3.02
C ILE A 57 12.13 -8.23 3.20
N SER A 58 11.64 -6.98 3.21
CA SER A 58 12.45 -5.78 3.44
C SER A 58 13.16 -5.81 4.79
N GLY A 59 12.49 -6.26 5.86
CA GLY A 59 13.10 -6.42 7.17
C GLY A 59 14.29 -7.37 7.17
N LEU A 60 14.20 -8.52 6.49
CA LEU A 60 15.32 -9.43 6.33
C LEU A 60 16.41 -8.85 5.43
N LEU A 61 16.06 -8.15 4.36
CA LEU A 61 17.04 -7.47 3.51
C LEU A 61 17.86 -6.46 4.31
N PHE A 62 17.29 -5.76 5.29
CA PHE A 62 18.03 -4.86 6.16
C PHE A 62 18.94 -5.58 7.15
N ALA A 63 18.55 -6.76 7.65
CA ALA A 63 19.27 -7.48 8.70
C ALA A 63 20.36 -8.42 8.16
N LEU A 64 20.04 -9.23 7.14
CA LEU A 64 20.91 -10.33 6.66
C LEU A 64 22.28 -9.84 6.15
N PRO A 65 22.43 -8.69 5.47
CA PRO A 65 23.75 -8.21 5.05
C PRO A 65 24.73 -7.96 6.20
N LEU A 66 24.23 -7.69 7.40
CA LEU A 66 25.04 -7.39 8.58
C LEU A 66 25.57 -8.66 9.27
N LEU A 67 25.06 -9.84 8.93
CA LEU A 67 25.52 -11.12 9.48
C LEU A 67 26.92 -11.44 8.99
N ALA A 68 27.65 -12.26 9.76
CA ALA A 68 29.04 -12.58 9.45
C ALA A 68 29.25 -13.40 8.16
N GLY A 69 28.23 -14.12 7.70
CA GLY A 69 28.27 -14.95 6.50
C GLY A 69 27.13 -14.67 5.54
N ASP A 70 27.20 -15.26 4.36
CA ASP A 70 26.24 -15.09 3.29
C ASP A 70 24.89 -15.74 3.62
N SER A 71 23.84 -15.18 3.04
CA SER A 71 22.48 -15.70 3.16
C SER A 71 21.78 -15.78 1.81
N THR A 72 20.80 -16.67 1.72
CA THR A 72 19.85 -16.73 0.60
C THR A 72 18.44 -16.56 1.13
N LEU A 73 17.63 -15.80 0.39
CA LEU A 73 16.23 -15.60 0.72
C LEU A 73 15.37 -16.11 -0.44
N HIS A 74 14.70 -17.24 -0.25
CA HIS A 74 13.80 -17.85 -1.22
C HIS A 74 12.36 -17.43 -0.95
N LEU A 75 11.71 -16.78 -1.94
CA LEU A 75 10.34 -16.34 -1.88
C LEU A 75 9.41 -17.38 -2.48
N ILE A 76 8.48 -17.90 -1.67
CA ILE A 76 7.48 -18.88 -2.09
C ILE A 76 6.40 -18.12 -2.87
N GLN A 77 6.11 -18.58 -4.09
CA GLN A 77 5.10 -18.00 -4.97
C GLN A 77 3.66 -18.10 -4.41
N PRO A 78 2.77 -17.14 -4.75
CA PRO A 78 3.04 -15.97 -5.59
C PRO A 78 3.84 -14.89 -4.82
N VAL A 79 4.67 -14.11 -5.54
CA VAL A 79 5.38 -12.95 -4.98
C VAL A 79 4.65 -11.68 -5.40
N GLU A 80 4.08 -11.00 -4.44
CA GLU A 80 3.35 -9.74 -4.62
C GLU A 80 4.17 -8.54 -4.13
N SER A 81 3.84 -7.36 -4.62
CA SER A 81 4.55 -6.12 -4.27
C SER A 81 6.07 -6.19 -4.48
N ARG A 82 6.49 -6.81 -5.57
CA ARG A 82 7.91 -6.95 -5.94
C ARG A 82 8.61 -5.59 -6.06
N SER A 83 7.89 -4.58 -6.48
CA SER A 83 8.35 -3.19 -6.54
C SER A 83 8.92 -2.71 -5.21
N TYR A 84 8.30 -3.03 -4.07
CA TYR A 84 8.77 -2.65 -2.75
C TYR A 84 10.06 -3.39 -2.35
N ILE A 85 10.26 -4.63 -2.83
CA ILE A 85 11.53 -5.36 -2.66
C ILE A 85 12.63 -4.62 -3.42
N GLU A 86 12.36 -4.23 -4.68
CA GLU A 86 13.32 -3.49 -5.50
C GLU A 86 13.62 -2.08 -4.93
N MET A 87 12.62 -1.39 -4.39
CA MET A 87 12.85 -0.12 -3.67
C MET A 87 13.80 -0.32 -2.48
N THR A 88 13.58 -1.36 -1.68
CA THR A 88 14.46 -1.69 -0.54
C THR A 88 15.88 -1.94 -1.02
N ARG A 89 16.06 -2.75 -2.07
CA ARG A 89 17.36 -3.05 -2.66
C ARG A 89 18.03 -1.81 -3.26
N ALA A 90 17.25 -0.95 -3.92
CA ALA A 90 17.76 0.32 -4.47
C ALA A 90 18.24 1.26 -3.37
N ALA A 91 17.45 1.38 -2.29
CA ALA A 91 17.87 2.15 -1.10
C ALA A 91 19.15 1.57 -0.50
N GLN A 92 19.23 0.25 -0.28
CA GLN A 92 20.41 -0.41 0.24
C GLN A 92 21.67 -0.11 -0.57
N ARG A 93 21.60 -0.19 -1.93
CA ARG A 93 22.72 0.16 -2.80
C ARG A 93 23.23 1.59 -2.59
N ARG A 94 22.33 2.55 -2.35
CA ARG A 94 22.73 3.94 -2.04
C ARG A 94 23.53 4.03 -0.75
N PHE A 95 23.23 3.16 0.22
CA PHE A 95 23.93 3.07 1.49
C PHE A 95 25.08 2.03 1.47
N GLY A 96 25.50 1.55 0.29
CA GLY A 96 26.66 0.69 0.13
C GLY A 96 26.45 -0.78 0.46
N VAL A 97 25.21 -1.26 0.50
CA VAL A 97 24.83 -2.66 0.76
C VAL A 97 24.18 -3.26 -0.49
N GLU A 98 24.58 -4.45 -0.86
CA GLU A 98 24.16 -5.11 -2.09
C GLU A 98 23.51 -6.47 -1.84
N SER A 99 22.56 -6.80 -2.68
CA SER A 99 21.97 -8.12 -2.84
C SER A 99 21.68 -8.35 -4.33
N ARG A 100 21.58 -9.61 -4.75
CA ARG A 100 21.28 -9.93 -6.15
C ARG A 100 20.31 -11.08 -6.28
N TRP A 101 19.47 -11.05 -7.29
CA TRP A 101 18.68 -12.19 -7.68
C TRP A 101 19.57 -13.28 -8.25
N GLN A 102 19.46 -14.51 -7.75
CA GLN A 102 20.05 -15.72 -8.33
C GLN A 102 19.12 -16.33 -9.39
N ASP A 103 17.83 -16.26 -9.13
CA ASP A 103 16.73 -16.65 -10.00
C ASP A 103 15.52 -15.75 -9.74
N GLU A 104 14.37 -16.06 -10.33
CA GLU A 104 13.15 -15.26 -10.19
C GLU A 104 12.66 -15.10 -8.74
N ASN A 105 13.00 -16.05 -7.86
CA ASN A 105 12.44 -16.13 -6.52
C ASN A 105 13.48 -16.15 -5.41
N THR A 106 14.76 -16.19 -5.74
CA THR A 106 15.84 -16.33 -4.77
C THR A 106 16.79 -15.14 -4.80
N LEU A 107 16.90 -14.45 -3.69
CA LEU A 107 17.89 -13.38 -3.47
C LEU A 107 19.12 -13.97 -2.77
N PHE A 108 20.30 -13.66 -3.31
CA PHE A 108 21.57 -13.86 -2.63
C PHE A 108 22.00 -12.57 -1.94
N ILE A 109 22.39 -12.68 -0.68
CA ILE A 109 22.71 -11.58 0.20
C ILE A 109 24.11 -11.86 0.81
N PRO A 110 25.18 -11.21 0.29
CA PRO A 110 26.49 -11.31 0.90
C PRO A 110 26.46 -10.82 2.35
N GLY A 111 27.14 -11.52 3.24
CA GLY A 111 27.29 -11.12 4.63
C GLY A 111 28.46 -10.18 4.87
N GLY A 112 28.66 -9.77 6.10
CA GLY A 112 29.77 -8.89 6.54
C GLY A 112 29.73 -7.49 5.98
N GLN A 113 28.62 -7.07 5.38
CA GLN A 113 28.44 -5.73 4.81
C GLN A 113 28.17 -4.70 5.92
N LYS A 114 28.38 -3.44 5.59
CA LYS A 114 28.11 -2.30 6.48
C LYS A 114 27.44 -1.18 5.73
N TYR A 115 26.37 -0.64 6.29
CA TYR A 115 25.73 0.58 5.77
C TYR A 115 26.67 1.77 5.92
N ARG A 116 26.76 2.59 4.87
CA ARG A 116 27.57 3.82 4.83
C ARG A 116 26.64 5.03 4.77
N PRO A 117 26.87 6.05 5.58
CA PRO A 117 26.10 7.29 5.48
C PRO A 117 26.22 7.91 4.09
N CYS A 118 25.13 8.44 3.59
CA CYS A 118 25.10 9.24 2.36
C CYS A 118 23.98 10.28 2.45
N ASP A 119 24.12 11.37 1.68
CA ASP A 119 23.02 12.30 1.49
C ASP A 119 21.96 11.64 0.57
N TYR A 120 20.73 11.66 1.03
CA TYR A 120 19.60 11.05 0.30
C TYR A 120 18.37 11.93 0.39
N THR A 121 17.79 12.26 -0.77
CA THR A 121 16.50 12.93 -0.85
C THR A 121 15.44 11.88 -1.12
N VAL A 122 14.48 11.76 -0.21
CA VAL A 122 13.33 10.86 -0.39
C VAL A 122 12.39 11.46 -1.42
N GLU A 123 12.01 10.66 -2.42
CA GLU A 123 11.02 11.05 -3.42
C GLU A 123 9.60 11.15 -2.83
N GLY A 124 8.71 11.88 -3.52
CA GLY A 124 7.30 11.95 -3.13
C GLY A 124 6.62 10.58 -3.20
N ASP A 125 5.69 10.35 -2.28
CA ASP A 125 4.96 9.10 -2.12
C ASP A 125 3.77 9.04 -3.09
N TYR A 126 3.82 8.12 -4.05
CA TYR A 126 2.74 7.90 -5.02
C TYR A 126 1.46 7.37 -4.37
N SER A 127 1.56 6.63 -3.27
CA SER A 127 0.38 6.16 -2.55
C SER A 127 -0.41 7.29 -1.91
N GLN A 128 0.28 8.35 -1.46
CA GLN A 128 -0.34 9.58 -0.97
C GLN A 128 -0.81 10.47 -2.13
N ALA A 129 -0.01 10.59 -3.17
CA ALA A 129 -0.34 11.37 -4.37
C ALA A 129 -1.59 10.84 -5.10
N ALA A 130 -1.95 9.57 -4.92
CA ALA A 130 -3.13 8.97 -5.53
C ALA A 130 -4.44 9.68 -5.14
N PHE A 131 -4.56 10.16 -3.90
CA PHE A 131 -5.77 10.87 -3.45
C PHE A 131 -6.00 12.18 -4.21
N PRO A 132 -5.06 13.14 -4.22
CA PRO A 132 -5.24 14.33 -5.03
C PRO A 132 -5.18 14.05 -6.54
N ALA A 133 -4.55 12.95 -7.01
CA ALA A 133 -4.60 12.55 -8.42
C ALA A 133 -6.01 12.18 -8.86
N VAL A 134 -6.72 11.36 -8.07
CA VAL A 134 -8.12 11.01 -8.33
C VAL A 134 -9.00 12.24 -8.31
N LEU A 135 -8.85 13.12 -7.30
CA LEU A 135 -9.59 14.38 -7.25
C LEU A 135 -9.32 15.23 -8.49
N GLY A 136 -8.05 15.36 -8.90
CA GLY A 136 -7.65 16.11 -10.08
C GLY A 136 -8.20 15.53 -11.39
N ALA A 137 -8.26 14.20 -11.51
CA ALA A 137 -8.84 13.55 -12.68
C ALA A 137 -10.34 13.83 -12.83
N VAL A 138 -11.06 13.91 -11.70
CA VAL A 138 -12.52 14.15 -11.69
C VAL A 138 -12.84 15.65 -11.88
N GLN A 139 -12.14 16.54 -11.19
CA GLN A 139 -12.48 17.98 -11.14
C GLN A 139 -11.57 18.87 -11.97
N GLY A 140 -10.33 18.44 -12.26
CA GLY A 140 -9.28 19.29 -12.81
C GLY A 140 -8.63 20.19 -11.76
N GLY A 141 -7.67 21.02 -12.21
CA GLY A 141 -7.09 22.09 -11.38
C GLY A 141 -6.09 21.63 -10.31
N VAL A 142 -5.73 20.34 -10.26
CA VAL A 142 -4.74 19.80 -9.32
C VAL A 142 -3.38 19.70 -10.00
N THR A 143 -2.32 20.08 -9.28
CA THR A 143 -0.92 19.89 -9.71
C THR A 143 -0.16 19.11 -8.64
N LEU A 144 0.35 17.92 -8.98
CA LEU A 144 1.19 17.11 -8.12
C LEU A 144 2.66 17.44 -8.33
N LYS A 145 3.38 17.67 -7.23
CA LYS A 145 4.81 18.03 -7.23
C LYS A 145 5.63 17.01 -6.45
N GLY A 146 6.93 16.95 -6.73
CA GLY A 146 7.88 16.14 -5.98
C GLY A 146 7.86 14.65 -6.29
N LEU A 147 7.08 14.22 -7.30
CA LEU A 147 7.04 12.84 -7.77
C LEU A 147 8.14 12.59 -8.79
N SER A 148 8.84 11.45 -8.66
CA SER A 148 9.85 11.02 -9.63
C SER A 148 9.20 10.22 -10.77
N ALA A 149 9.59 10.51 -12.01
CA ALA A 149 9.18 9.71 -13.17
C ALA A 149 9.87 8.33 -13.21
N ASP A 150 11.08 8.25 -12.65
CA ASP A 150 11.90 7.03 -12.62
C ASP A 150 11.72 6.27 -11.28
N THR A 151 10.55 6.36 -10.69
CA THR A 151 10.24 5.72 -9.41
C THR A 151 10.14 4.20 -9.53
N LEU A 152 10.50 3.52 -8.45
CA LEU A 152 10.25 2.08 -8.26
C LEU A 152 8.97 1.80 -7.46
N GLN A 153 8.23 2.82 -7.05
CA GLN A 153 7.00 2.66 -6.29
C GLN A 153 5.91 1.99 -7.14
N GLY A 154 5.37 0.86 -6.67
CA GLY A 154 4.27 0.17 -7.35
C GLY A 154 3.03 1.05 -7.49
N ASP A 155 2.81 1.94 -6.52
CA ASP A 155 1.67 2.87 -6.51
C ASP A 155 1.74 3.95 -7.60
N ALA A 156 2.87 4.10 -8.33
CA ALA A 156 2.95 4.90 -9.55
C ALA A 156 1.98 4.39 -10.64
N ALA A 157 1.50 3.15 -10.52
CA ALA A 157 0.43 2.57 -11.33
C ALA A 157 -0.84 3.45 -11.34
N ILE A 158 -1.05 4.33 -10.35
CA ILE A 158 -2.18 5.27 -10.33
C ILE A 158 -2.26 6.10 -11.61
N LEU A 159 -1.12 6.55 -12.14
CA LEU A 159 -1.11 7.36 -13.36
C LEU A 159 -1.55 6.56 -14.60
N ASP A 160 -1.14 5.29 -14.70
CA ASP A 160 -1.60 4.42 -15.77
C ASP A 160 -3.09 4.07 -15.62
N ILE A 161 -3.52 3.74 -14.41
CA ILE A 161 -4.94 3.47 -14.12
C ILE A 161 -5.80 4.68 -14.51
N LEU A 162 -5.44 5.89 -14.09
CA LEU A 162 -6.16 7.11 -14.43
C LEU A 162 -6.18 7.37 -15.94
N ARG A 163 -5.06 7.12 -16.64
CA ARG A 163 -5.01 7.23 -18.12
C ARG A 163 -5.96 6.25 -18.80
N ARG A 164 -5.99 5.01 -18.33
CA ARG A 164 -6.94 3.99 -18.83
C ARG A 164 -8.40 4.36 -18.54
N CYS A 165 -8.67 5.04 -17.42
CA CYS A 165 -9.99 5.59 -17.13
C CYS A 165 -10.37 6.79 -18.01
N GLY A 166 -9.47 7.32 -18.85
CA GLY A 166 -9.73 8.48 -19.69
C GLY A 166 -9.33 9.83 -19.08
N ALA A 167 -8.62 9.83 -17.95
CA ALA A 167 -8.18 11.06 -17.32
C ALA A 167 -7.21 11.86 -18.21
N SER A 168 -7.37 13.19 -18.22
CA SER A 168 -6.49 14.12 -18.89
C SER A 168 -5.48 14.70 -17.91
N PHE A 169 -4.19 14.44 -18.13
CA PHE A 169 -3.10 15.06 -17.38
C PHE A 169 -1.82 15.11 -18.20
N ARG A 170 -0.94 16.04 -17.85
CA ARG A 170 0.36 16.24 -18.51
C ARG A 170 1.45 16.53 -17.48
N THR A 171 2.65 16.03 -17.76
CA THR A 171 3.85 16.37 -16.99
C THR A 171 4.44 17.68 -17.52
N THR A 172 4.76 18.57 -16.59
CA THR A 172 5.37 19.89 -16.84
C THR A 172 6.49 20.12 -15.82
N ASP A 173 7.25 21.21 -15.98
CA ASP A 173 8.23 21.64 -14.96
C ASP A 173 7.60 21.94 -13.60
N ALA A 174 6.30 22.30 -13.58
CA ALA A 174 5.56 22.54 -12.35
C ALA A 174 5.07 21.24 -11.66
N GLY A 175 5.16 20.10 -12.32
CA GLY A 175 4.65 18.78 -11.84
C GLY A 175 3.64 18.17 -12.80
N ILE A 176 2.84 17.22 -12.31
CA ILE A 176 1.77 16.57 -13.06
C ILE A 176 0.49 17.38 -12.89
N VAL A 177 0.03 17.98 -13.97
CA VAL A 177 -1.15 18.86 -13.99
C VAL A 177 -2.34 18.09 -14.53
N PHE A 178 -3.42 18.05 -13.76
CA PHE A 178 -4.67 17.37 -14.12
C PHE A 178 -5.70 18.35 -14.66
N GLU A 179 -6.41 17.91 -15.70
CA GLU A 179 -7.53 18.59 -16.31
C GLU A 179 -8.78 17.72 -16.21
N LYS A 180 -9.94 18.31 -16.03
CA LYS A 180 -11.20 17.56 -15.96
C LYS A 180 -11.47 16.82 -17.26
N ALA A 181 -11.82 15.53 -17.17
CA ALA A 181 -12.22 14.71 -18.31
C ALA A 181 -13.33 13.74 -17.91
N PRO A 182 -14.16 13.25 -18.86
CA PRO A 182 -15.06 12.15 -18.61
C PRO A 182 -14.26 10.87 -18.28
N LEU A 183 -14.65 10.20 -17.21
CA LEU A 183 -13.97 8.98 -16.76
C LEU A 183 -14.87 7.77 -16.96
N HIS A 184 -14.26 6.62 -17.31
CA HIS A 184 -14.95 5.36 -17.46
C HIS A 184 -14.29 4.24 -16.65
N GLY A 185 -15.10 3.23 -16.29
CA GLY A 185 -14.63 2.09 -15.50
C GLY A 185 -13.64 1.23 -16.25
N VAL A 186 -12.72 0.60 -15.51
CA VAL A 186 -11.67 -0.27 -16.04
C VAL A 186 -11.42 -1.45 -15.11
N ASP A 187 -10.76 -2.49 -15.64
CA ASP A 187 -10.20 -3.57 -14.81
C ASP A 187 -8.85 -3.14 -14.20
N ILE A 188 -8.69 -3.38 -12.89
CA ILE A 188 -7.51 -2.98 -12.12
C ILE A 188 -6.97 -4.21 -11.38
N ASP A 189 -5.66 -4.44 -11.45
CA ASP A 189 -4.95 -5.41 -10.64
C ASP A 189 -4.23 -4.72 -9.48
N LEU A 190 -4.52 -5.11 -8.23
CA LEU A 190 -3.92 -4.55 -7.02
C LEU A 190 -2.72 -5.34 -6.49
N ALA A 191 -2.28 -6.41 -7.13
CA ALA A 191 -1.20 -7.25 -6.62
C ALA A 191 0.06 -6.46 -6.22
N ASP A 192 0.43 -5.46 -7.04
CA ASP A 192 1.63 -4.64 -6.80
C ASP A 192 1.36 -3.24 -6.20
N CYS A 193 0.10 -2.81 -6.11
CA CYS A 193 -0.29 -1.49 -5.59
C CYS A 193 -1.50 -1.53 -4.62
N PRO A 194 -1.48 -2.40 -3.59
CA PRO A 194 -2.66 -2.61 -2.74
C PRO A 194 -3.10 -1.34 -2.00
N ASP A 195 -2.19 -0.42 -1.75
CA ASP A 195 -2.50 0.80 -1.02
C ASP A 195 -3.35 1.81 -1.80
N LEU A 196 -3.48 1.63 -3.11
CA LEU A 196 -4.40 2.39 -3.95
C LEU A 196 -5.87 1.94 -3.80
N GLY A 197 -6.13 0.73 -3.28
CA GLY A 197 -7.47 0.13 -3.23
C GLY A 197 -8.57 1.08 -2.77
N PRO A 198 -8.50 1.69 -1.59
CA PRO A 198 -9.56 2.55 -1.07
C PRO A 198 -9.91 3.72 -1.98
N VAL A 199 -8.93 4.46 -2.49
CA VAL A 199 -9.21 5.61 -3.37
C VAL A 199 -9.68 5.18 -4.77
N LEU A 200 -9.26 3.99 -5.25
CA LEU A 200 -9.76 3.42 -6.50
C LEU A 200 -11.22 2.95 -6.40
N MET A 201 -11.68 2.54 -5.21
CA MET A 201 -13.10 2.28 -4.98
C MET A 201 -13.93 3.55 -5.13
N VAL A 202 -13.42 4.68 -4.62
CA VAL A 202 -14.05 6.00 -4.84
C VAL A 202 -14.03 6.39 -6.32
N LEU A 203 -12.88 6.24 -6.99
CA LEU A 203 -12.78 6.50 -8.44
C LEU A 203 -13.83 5.71 -9.24
N GLY A 204 -14.00 4.42 -8.92
CA GLY A 204 -14.98 3.56 -9.60
C GLY A 204 -16.42 4.07 -9.50
N LEU A 205 -16.83 4.64 -8.35
CA LEU A 205 -18.17 5.25 -8.20
C LEU A 205 -18.34 6.52 -9.04
N LEU A 206 -17.24 7.23 -9.32
CA LEU A 206 -17.22 8.50 -10.06
C LEU A 206 -17.03 8.30 -11.58
N CYS A 207 -16.70 7.09 -12.03
CA CYS A 207 -16.55 6.71 -13.42
C CYS A 207 -17.90 6.29 -14.04
N GLU A 208 -18.06 6.41 -15.35
CA GLU A 208 -19.15 5.77 -16.06
C GLU A 208 -18.91 4.26 -16.26
N GLY A 209 -19.94 3.44 -16.13
CA GLY A 209 -19.85 1.99 -16.32
C GLY A 209 -19.36 1.24 -15.08
N THR A 210 -18.61 0.17 -15.29
CA THR A 210 -18.19 -0.73 -14.21
C THR A 210 -16.66 -0.74 -14.07
N THR A 211 -16.18 -0.61 -12.83
CA THR A 211 -14.78 -0.84 -12.46
C THR A 211 -14.67 -2.15 -11.71
N THR A 212 -13.72 -2.99 -12.11
CA THR A 212 -13.41 -4.24 -11.42
C THR A 212 -12.01 -4.17 -10.85
N ILE A 213 -11.87 -4.37 -9.54
CA ILE A 213 -10.58 -4.42 -8.85
C ILE A 213 -10.31 -5.86 -8.45
N ARG A 214 -9.16 -6.42 -8.86
CA ARG A 214 -8.75 -7.81 -8.59
C ARG A 214 -7.56 -7.86 -7.65
N ASN A 215 -7.30 -9.03 -7.05
CA ASN A 215 -6.18 -9.28 -6.15
C ASN A 215 -6.17 -8.35 -4.93
N ALA A 216 -7.37 -8.07 -4.38
CA ALA A 216 -7.57 -7.14 -3.29
C ALA A 216 -7.57 -7.80 -1.90
N GLU A 217 -7.36 -9.11 -1.76
CA GLU A 217 -7.47 -9.86 -0.48
C GLU A 217 -6.63 -9.25 0.63
N ARG A 218 -5.43 -8.76 0.30
CA ARG A 218 -4.51 -8.15 1.27
C ARG A 218 -5.05 -6.89 1.93
N LEU A 219 -6.05 -6.25 1.37
CA LEU A 219 -6.73 -5.10 1.97
C LEU A 219 -7.45 -5.48 3.28
N ARG A 220 -7.83 -6.76 3.45
CA ARG A 220 -8.54 -7.23 4.65
C ARG A 220 -7.66 -7.31 5.89
N ILE A 221 -6.33 -7.39 5.72
CA ILE A 221 -5.35 -7.56 6.82
C ILE A 221 -4.50 -6.31 7.05
N LYS A 222 -4.96 -5.14 6.56
CA LYS A 222 -4.28 -3.85 6.77
C LYS A 222 -4.65 -3.24 8.14
N GLU A 223 -4.58 -1.93 8.28
CA GLU A 223 -4.93 -1.19 9.50
C GLU A 223 -6.39 -1.44 9.92
N SER A 224 -7.25 -1.62 8.94
CA SER A 224 -8.63 -2.11 9.04
C SER A 224 -8.84 -3.24 8.02
N ASP A 225 -9.99 -3.92 8.02
CA ASP A 225 -10.48 -4.59 6.80
C ASP A 225 -10.95 -3.48 5.85
N ARG A 226 -10.04 -3.00 4.99
CA ARG A 226 -10.30 -1.88 4.08
C ARG A 226 -11.42 -2.16 3.09
N ILE A 227 -11.64 -3.42 2.70
CA ILE A 227 -12.74 -3.78 1.81
C ILE A 227 -14.06 -3.58 2.55
N ALA A 228 -14.24 -4.20 3.71
CA ALA A 228 -15.45 -4.10 4.48
C ALA A 228 -15.73 -2.65 4.93
N ALA A 229 -14.69 -1.92 5.35
CA ALA A 229 -14.80 -0.52 5.75
C ALA A 229 -15.30 0.34 4.59
N MET A 230 -14.60 0.30 3.44
CA MET A 230 -15.00 1.12 2.29
C MET A 230 -16.36 0.73 1.73
N GLU A 231 -16.71 -0.57 1.68
CA GLU A 231 -18.04 -0.98 1.25
C GLU A 231 -19.16 -0.40 2.14
N ALA A 232 -18.98 -0.44 3.46
CA ALA A 232 -19.96 0.09 4.40
C ALA A 232 -20.17 1.60 4.18
N GLU A 233 -19.08 2.36 4.16
CA GLU A 233 -19.13 3.82 4.09
C GLU A 233 -19.56 4.32 2.70
N LEU A 234 -19.11 3.68 1.62
CA LEU A 234 -19.52 4.06 0.27
C LEU A 234 -20.99 3.71 0.00
N ARG A 235 -21.50 2.58 0.51
CA ARG A 235 -22.92 2.25 0.42
C ARG A 235 -23.79 3.22 1.21
N ALA A 236 -23.33 3.70 2.37
CA ALA A 236 -24.03 4.72 3.14
C ALA A 236 -24.19 6.03 2.33
N CYS A 237 -23.27 6.31 1.41
CA CYS A 237 -23.34 7.44 0.49
C CYS A 237 -24.11 7.14 -0.81
N GLY A 238 -24.79 6.00 -0.94
CA GLY A 238 -25.51 5.61 -2.14
C GLY A 238 -24.64 4.87 -3.18
N GLY A 239 -23.42 4.53 -2.85
CA GLY A 239 -22.51 3.77 -3.72
C GLY A 239 -23.03 2.36 -4.01
N VAL A 240 -22.82 1.91 -5.26
CA VAL A 240 -23.20 0.57 -5.72
C VAL A 240 -21.96 -0.23 -5.97
N LEU A 241 -21.62 -1.12 -5.04
CA LEU A 241 -20.42 -1.96 -5.12
C LEU A 241 -20.62 -3.26 -4.33
N GLU A 242 -19.88 -4.28 -4.73
CA GLU A 242 -19.86 -5.59 -4.08
C GLU A 242 -18.46 -6.21 -4.12
N SER A 243 -18.12 -7.04 -3.14
CA SER A 243 -16.88 -7.80 -3.12
C SER A 243 -17.13 -9.28 -2.94
N GLU A 244 -16.40 -10.09 -3.71
CA GLU A 244 -16.36 -11.55 -3.58
C GLU A 244 -14.90 -12.00 -3.60
N GLY A 245 -14.45 -12.64 -2.51
CA GLY A 245 -13.03 -12.97 -2.33
C GLY A 245 -12.15 -11.73 -2.39
N GLY A 246 -11.24 -11.69 -3.35
CA GLY A 246 -10.36 -10.56 -3.65
C GLY A 246 -10.78 -9.71 -4.84
N THR A 247 -11.99 -9.90 -5.33
CA THR A 247 -12.54 -9.08 -6.43
C THR A 247 -13.56 -8.10 -5.89
N ILE A 248 -13.46 -6.84 -6.29
CA ILE A 248 -14.41 -5.78 -5.96
C ILE A 248 -14.99 -5.25 -7.27
N THR A 249 -16.32 -5.29 -7.39
CA THR A 249 -17.06 -4.76 -8.54
C THR A 249 -17.75 -3.47 -8.12
N ILE A 250 -17.56 -2.38 -8.85
CA ILE A 250 -18.06 -1.05 -8.54
C ILE A 250 -18.80 -0.51 -9.75
N HIS A 251 -20.04 -0.11 -9.56
CA HIS A 251 -20.85 0.50 -10.60
C HIS A 251 -20.88 2.02 -10.44
N GLY A 252 -20.53 2.73 -11.48
CA GLY A 252 -20.56 4.18 -11.51
C GLY A 252 -21.95 4.73 -11.19
N CYS A 253 -22.01 5.67 -10.26
CA CYS A 253 -23.26 6.21 -9.76
C CYS A 253 -23.11 7.66 -9.22
N ALA A 254 -22.22 8.43 -9.82
CA ALA A 254 -21.88 9.79 -9.38
C ALA A 254 -23.12 10.70 -9.19
N ASP A 255 -24.14 10.53 -10.01
CA ASP A 255 -25.41 11.25 -9.98
C ASP A 255 -26.34 10.87 -8.82
N ARG A 256 -26.09 9.74 -8.15
CA ARG A 256 -26.90 9.20 -7.05
C ARG A 256 -26.23 9.30 -5.68
N LEU A 257 -24.97 9.74 -5.66
CA LEU A 257 -24.24 9.89 -4.40
C LEU A 257 -24.85 11.01 -3.55
N HIS A 258 -24.95 10.77 -2.26
CA HIS A 258 -25.54 11.70 -1.29
C HIS A 258 -24.83 11.63 0.07
N ALA A 259 -25.00 12.65 0.87
CA ALA A 259 -24.53 12.64 2.25
C ALA A 259 -25.45 11.75 3.10
N PRO A 260 -24.90 10.81 3.89
CA PRO A 260 -25.71 10.01 4.82
C PRO A 260 -26.18 10.85 6.01
N ALA A 261 -27.22 10.36 6.70
CA ALA A 261 -27.76 11.05 7.89
C ALA A 261 -26.84 10.95 9.12
N ALA A 262 -26.01 9.92 9.20
CA ALA A 262 -25.03 9.71 10.27
C ALA A 262 -23.62 10.01 9.79
N PRO A 263 -22.69 10.38 10.68
CA PRO A 263 -21.28 10.46 10.34
C PRO A 263 -20.76 9.15 9.76
N LEU A 264 -19.88 9.23 8.76
CA LEU A 264 -19.12 8.10 8.25
C LEU A 264 -18.02 7.71 9.24
N HIS A 265 -17.64 6.45 9.26
CA HIS A 265 -16.62 5.95 10.18
C HIS A 265 -15.25 5.87 9.49
N GLY A 266 -14.22 6.46 10.10
CA GLY A 266 -12.84 6.45 9.59
C GLY A 266 -12.11 5.13 9.85
N HIS A 267 -12.68 4.22 10.65
CA HIS A 267 -12.12 2.90 10.99
C HIS A 267 -10.70 2.94 11.54
N ASN A 268 -10.31 4.07 12.11
CA ASN A 268 -8.94 4.35 12.55
C ASN A 268 -7.89 4.04 11.44
N ASP A 269 -8.28 4.23 10.17
CA ASP A 269 -7.45 4.00 8.98
C ASP A 269 -7.37 5.26 8.12
N HIS A 270 -6.15 5.81 8.01
CA HIS A 270 -5.89 7.04 7.26
C HIS A 270 -6.34 6.96 5.79
N ARG A 271 -6.23 5.78 5.14
CA ARG A 271 -6.64 5.63 3.74
C ARG A 271 -8.15 5.61 3.56
N VAL A 272 -8.89 5.10 4.54
CA VAL A 272 -10.35 5.20 4.57
C VAL A 272 -10.75 6.67 4.68
N VAL A 273 -10.23 7.37 5.69
CA VAL A 273 -10.54 8.81 5.91
C VAL A 273 -10.22 9.65 4.67
N MET A 274 -9.01 9.49 4.10
CA MET A 274 -8.60 10.25 2.91
C MET A 274 -9.45 9.92 1.68
N SER A 275 -9.85 8.66 1.49
CA SER A 275 -10.73 8.26 0.39
C SER A 275 -12.12 8.89 0.51
N LEU A 276 -12.69 8.90 1.73
CA LEU A 276 -13.97 9.54 1.99
C LEU A 276 -13.90 11.06 1.81
N ALA A 277 -12.77 11.69 2.17
CA ALA A 277 -12.55 13.10 1.89
C ALA A 277 -12.49 13.40 0.37
N VAL A 278 -11.83 12.51 -0.40
CA VAL A 278 -11.84 12.62 -1.88
C VAL A 278 -13.26 12.47 -2.43
N LEU A 279 -14.05 11.51 -1.91
CA LEU A 279 -15.46 11.34 -2.29
C LEU A 279 -16.25 12.63 -2.02
N ALA A 280 -16.12 13.20 -0.81
CA ALA A 280 -16.80 14.42 -0.42
C ALA A 280 -16.51 15.56 -1.40
N LEU A 281 -15.23 15.81 -1.66
CA LEU A 281 -14.79 16.86 -2.56
C LEU A 281 -15.24 16.61 -4.02
N ALA A 282 -15.03 15.38 -4.51
CA ALA A 282 -15.30 15.03 -5.90
C ALA A 282 -16.80 15.03 -6.24
N ALA A 283 -17.65 14.60 -5.30
CA ALA A 283 -19.11 14.60 -5.46
C ALA A 283 -19.79 15.87 -4.95
N GLY A 284 -19.04 16.82 -4.35
CA GLY A 284 -19.61 18.06 -3.80
C GLY A 284 -20.52 17.81 -2.58
N LEU A 285 -20.19 16.81 -1.74
CA LEU A 285 -20.98 16.40 -0.58
C LEU A 285 -20.41 17.01 0.72
N GLU A 286 -21.26 17.42 1.61
CA GLU A 286 -20.90 17.72 3.00
C GLU A 286 -20.95 16.43 3.82
N LEU A 287 -19.77 15.84 4.14
CA LEU A 287 -19.64 14.62 4.91
C LEU A 287 -19.02 14.90 6.28
N SER A 288 -19.57 14.27 7.31
CA SER A 288 -18.93 14.17 8.62
C SER A 288 -18.24 12.81 8.74
N ILE A 289 -16.97 12.80 9.14
CA ILE A 289 -16.17 11.57 9.26
C ILE A 289 -15.60 11.56 10.68
N ASP A 290 -15.91 10.50 11.45
CA ASP A 290 -15.26 10.28 12.73
C ASP A 290 -13.88 9.62 12.57
N ASP A 291 -13.09 9.50 13.65
CA ASP A 291 -11.71 9.00 13.63
C ASP A 291 -10.80 9.71 12.62
N ALA A 292 -11.12 10.95 12.22
CA ALA A 292 -10.37 11.69 11.20
C ALA A 292 -8.90 11.90 11.57
N GLU A 293 -8.55 11.84 12.86
CA GLU A 293 -7.18 11.90 13.38
C GLU A 293 -6.28 10.78 12.84
N ALA A 294 -6.88 9.71 12.32
CA ALA A 294 -6.14 8.62 11.70
C ALA A 294 -5.22 9.09 10.56
N VAL A 295 -5.52 10.22 9.91
CA VAL A 295 -4.66 10.80 8.86
C VAL A 295 -3.25 11.15 9.37
N GLN A 296 -3.09 11.45 10.66
CA GLN A 296 -1.79 11.75 11.29
C GLN A 296 -0.81 10.56 11.25
N LYS A 297 -1.26 9.36 10.88
CA LYS A 297 -0.39 8.17 10.73
C LYS A 297 0.52 8.25 9.51
N SER A 298 0.15 9.05 8.51
CA SER A 298 0.91 9.12 7.25
C SER A 298 0.83 10.46 6.52
N TRP A 299 0.21 11.46 7.13
CA TRP A 299 0.08 12.80 6.56
C TRP A 299 0.59 13.88 7.49
#